data_e7edaae8b4ce4717c3686757d9db84a6
#
_entry.id   e7edaae8b4ce4717c3686757d9db84a6
#
_cell.length_a   1.000
_cell.length_b   1.000
_cell.length_c   1.000
_cell.angle_alpha   90.00
_cell.angle_beta   90.00
_cell.angle_gamma   90.00
#
_symmetry.space_group_name_H-M   'P 1'
#
loop_
_entity.id
_entity.type
_entity.pdbx_description
1 polymer ?
#
loop_
_entity_poly.entity_id
_entity_poly.type
_entity_poly.pdbx_seq_one_letter_code
_entity_poly.pdbx_strand_id
1 'polypeptide(L)'
;MSNKNFSSKNRQTAINEIVGWKTPKFHQASECYVSLSAFDPERGKFRIKKFMLDHVKGKRCQRQYGEALIKRLTEKLMQGWNPWVELVQPLEYTSFDDACTKYEAYLFKLLKEHNMREESVVSYCSRIKILKEWKKKQNVNLYYTYQFDSKMVGQFLEYVFVDRNNTLRTRNNYLSWIKTFCKYLLERGYISSDPTEHFSIVQRRGQLKNRDVIPDDVLERIKGWLMEHNKHYLLACYILHYLFVRPKEMSYIKVGDFNIAKKTLYLHGSIAKNHNDALLTLPDHVIKLMIDLRIFDSPGQYFLFSDDFRPGKERRTEKAFRDYWSRYIRANLKLTDRYKFYSLKDTGITNMLRANTDILTVRDQARHSSILITDIYTPKDIQQANQLLLNYKGVL
;
A
#
# COMPACT_ATOMS: atom_id res chain seq x y z
N MET A 1 -23.15 -40.58 -44.95
CA MET A 1 -22.44 -39.52 -44.22
C MET A 1 -23.02 -38.21 -44.68
N SER A 2 -23.89 -37.61 -43.87
CA SER A 2 -24.64 -36.36 -44.22
C SER A 2 -23.92 -35.16 -43.59
N ASN A 3 -23.25 -34.38 -44.42
CA ASN A 3 -22.71 -33.08 -44.06
C ASN A 3 -23.86 -32.09 -43.86
N LYS A 4 -24.20 -31.80 -42.60
CA LYS A 4 -25.09 -30.67 -42.24
C LYS A 4 -24.24 -29.40 -42.35
N ASN A 5 -24.47 -28.64 -43.39
CA ASN A 5 -24.04 -27.25 -43.54
C ASN A 5 -24.73 -26.42 -42.40
N PHE A 6 -23.97 -26.10 -41.36
CA PHE A 6 -24.42 -25.08 -40.41
C PHE A 6 -24.47 -23.74 -41.11
N SER A 7 -25.68 -23.24 -41.32
CA SER A 7 -25.95 -21.96 -41.98
C SER A 7 -25.22 -20.81 -41.27
N SER A 8 -24.62 -19.91 -42.06
CA SER A 8 -23.90 -18.71 -41.55
C SER A 8 -24.74 -17.83 -40.61
N LYS A 9 -26.10 -17.89 -40.78
CA LYS A 9 -27.07 -17.21 -39.90
C LYS A 9 -27.02 -17.73 -38.45
N ASN A 10 -26.86 -19.02 -38.21
CA ASN A 10 -26.82 -19.59 -36.88
C ASN A 10 -25.51 -19.26 -36.12
N ARG A 11 -24.38 -19.16 -36.83
CA ARG A 11 -23.11 -18.70 -36.23
C ARG A 11 -23.17 -17.23 -35.78
N GLN A 12 -23.81 -16.36 -36.59
CA GLN A 12 -23.96 -14.94 -36.27
C GLN A 12 -24.92 -14.70 -35.11
N THR A 13 -25.95 -15.54 -34.93
CA THR A 13 -26.87 -15.48 -33.79
C THR A 13 -26.15 -15.89 -32.49
N ALA A 14 -25.40 -16.98 -32.51
CA ALA A 14 -24.63 -17.46 -31.35
C ALA A 14 -23.56 -16.45 -30.91
N ILE A 15 -22.86 -15.80 -31.86
CA ILE A 15 -21.87 -14.74 -31.53
C ILE A 15 -22.55 -13.52 -30.94
N ASN A 16 -23.72 -13.12 -31.42
CA ASN A 16 -24.47 -11.99 -30.90
C ASN A 16 -25.00 -12.22 -29.46
N GLU A 17 -25.33 -13.47 -29.10
CA GLU A 17 -25.71 -13.85 -27.73
C GLU A 17 -24.53 -13.73 -26.75
N ILE A 18 -23.32 -14.08 -27.20
CA ILE A 18 -22.09 -13.96 -26.39
C ILE A 18 -21.68 -12.49 -26.21
N VAL A 19 -21.84 -11.66 -27.26
CA VAL A 19 -21.37 -10.26 -27.24
C VAL A 19 -22.41 -9.31 -26.64
N GLY A 20 -23.68 -9.73 -26.52
CA GLY A 20 -24.76 -8.92 -25.92
C GLY A 20 -25.24 -7.73 -26.76
N TRP A 21 -24.80 -7.59 -28.01
CA TRP A 21 -25.27 -6.56 -28.94
C TRP A 21 -25.09 -6.97 -30.40
N LYS A 22 -25.84 -6.28 -31.30
CA LYS A 22 -25.71 -6.45 -32.77
C LYS A 22 -25.18 -5.17 -33.38
N THR A 23 -24.36 -5.29 -34.42
CA THR A 23 -23.77 -4.16 -35.15
C THR A 23 -24.85 -3.14 -35.52
N PRO A 24 -24.69 -1.83 -35.18
CA PRO A 24 -25.62 -0.80 -35.54
C PRO A 24 -25.84 -0.71 -37.05
N LYS A 25 -27.05 -0.40 -37.47
CA LYS A 25 -27.43 -0.33 -38.90
C LYS A 25 -28.02 1.04 -39.22
N PHE A 26 -27.63 1.59 -40.39
CA PHE A 26 -28.22 2.80 -40.94
C PHE A 26 -29.48 2.46 -41.76
N HIS A 27 -30.53 3.24 -41.58
CA HIS A 27 -31.78 3.12 -42.29
C HIS A 27 -32.12 4.48 -42.90
N GLN A 28 -32.47 4.48 -44.22
CA GLN A 28 -32.84 5.67 -44.97
C GLN A 28 -34.01 5.30 -45.88
N ALA A 29 -35.25 5.41 -45.35
CA ALA A 29 -36.50 5.21 -46.09
C ALA A 29 -37.39 6.44 -45.88
N SER A 30 -38.62 6.26 -45.37
CA SER A 30 -39.50 7.36 -44.94
C SER A 30 -38.94 8.10 -43.71
N GLU A 31 -38.25 7.36 -42.82
CA GLU A 31 -37.52 7.89 -41.67
C GLU A 31 -36.04 7.61 -41.84
N CYS A 32 -35.18 8.56 -41.42
CA CYS A 32 -33.73 8.38 -41.43
C CYS A 32 -33.18 8.19 -40.00
N TYR A 33 -32.64 7.01 -39.69
CA TYR A 33 -32.13 6.70 -38.37
C TYR A 33 -31.05 5.64 -38.40
N VAL A 34 -30.26 5.59 -37.29
CA VAL A 34 -29.39 4.46 -36.97
C VAL A 34 -30.08 3.60 -35.92
N SER A 35 -30.22 2.28 -36.18
CA SER A 35 -30.71 1.32 -35.21
C SER A 35 -29.60 0.61 -34.50
N LEU A 36 -29.71 0.47 -33.21
CA LEU A 36 -28.82 -0.29 -32.33
C LEU A 36 -29.63 -1.34 -31.58
N SER A 37 -29.28 -2.61 -31.71
CA SER A 37 -29.86 -3.72 -30.94
C SER A 37 -28.89 -4.19 -29.87
N ALA A 38 -29.29 -4.09 -28.60
CA ALA A 38 -28.50 -4.53 -27.46
C ALA A 38 -29.37 -5.29 -26.45
N PHE A 39 -28.74 -6.20 -25.69
CA PHE A 39 -29.40 -6.95 -24.64
C PHE A 39 -29.77 -6.01 -23.48
N ASP A 40 -31.01 -6.03 -23.09
CA ASP A 40 -31.53 -5.31 -21.93
C ASP A 40 -31.50 -6.26 -20.72
N PRO A 41 -30.58 -6.06 -19.76
CA PRO A 41 -30.46 -6.97 -18.63
C PRO A 41 -31.65 -6.92 -17.67
N GLU A 42 -32.37 -5.81 -17.62
CA GLU A 42 -33.57 -5.63 -16.80
C GLU A 42 -34.75 -6.44 -17.32
N ARG A 43 -34.87 -6.52 -18.66
CA ARG A 43 -35.98 -7.23 -19.35
C ARG A 43 -35.58 -8.60 -19.85
N GLY A 44 -34.32 -9.01 -19.71
CA GLY A 44 -33.80 -10.31 -20.14
C GLY A 44 -33.91 -10.55 -21.67
N LYS A 45 -33.96 -9.51 -22.52
CA LYS A 45 -34.12 -9.64 -23.96
C LYS A 45 -33.43 -8.52 -24.75
N PHE A 46 -33.14 -8.83 -26.03
CA PHE A 46 -32.66 -7.82 -26.96
C PHE A 46 -33.75 -6.75 -27.27
N ARG A 47 -33.35 -5.48 -27.21
CA ARG A 47 -34.18 -4.33 -27.57
C ARG A 47 -33.47 -3.45 -28.59
N ILE A 48 -34.25 -2.72 -29.39
CA ILE A 48 -33.74 -1.84 -30.43
C ILE A 48 -33.92 -0.38 -29.98
N LYS A 49 -32.81 0.38 -29.99
CA LYS A 49 -32.80 1.84 -29.82
C LYS A 49 -32.58 2.50 -31.17
N LYS A 50 -33.43 3.45 -31.51
CA LYS A 50 -33.34 4.25 -32.75
C LYS A 50 -32.73 5.62 -32.41
N PHE A 51 -31.76 6.05 -33.21
CA PHE A 51 -31.18 7.40 -33.17
C PHE A 51 -31.59 8.13 -34.43
N MET A 52 -32.59 9.01 -34.30
CA MET A 52 -33.19 9.75 -35.42
C MET A 52 -32.21 10.77 -35.98
N LEU A 53 -32.16 10.90 -37.31
CA LEU A 53 -31.26 11.81 -38.04
C LEU A 53 -32.02 12.93 -38.78
N ASP A 54 -33.24 13.19 -38.40
CA ASP A 54 -34.12 14.20 -39.04
C ASP A 54 -33.58 15.65 -38.87
N HIS A 55 -32.74 15.86 -37.84
CA HIS A 55 -32.05 17.12 -37.61
C HIS A 55 -30.93 17.41 -38.64
N VAL A 56 -30.47 16.40 -39.39
CA VAL A 56 -29.45 16.53 -40.43
C VAL A 56 -30.12 16.76 -41.78
N LYS A 57 -29.94 17.94 -42.38
CA LYS A 57 -30.53 18.26 -43.68
C LYS A 57 -29.71 17.64 -44.83
N GLY A 58 -30.43 17.00 -45.76
CA GLY A 58 -29.87 16.42 -46.99
C GLY A 58 -29.44 14.96 -46.88
N LYS A 59 -29.91 14.12 -47.83
CA LYS A 59 -29.71 12.66 -47.83
C LYS A 59 -28.24 12.25 -47.76
N ARG A 60 -27.33 12.99 -48.44
CA ARG A 60 -25.90 12.71 -48.44
C ARG A 60 -25.28 12.98 -47.05
N CYS A 61 -25.66 14.10 -46.43
CA CYS A 61 -25.17 14.47 -45.09
C CYS A 61 -25.69 13.49 -44.01
N GLN A 62 -26.98 13.06 -44.13
CA GLN A 62 -27.56 12.06 -43.23
C GLN A 62 -26.79 10.74 -43.29
N ARG A 63 -26.38 10.30 -44.49
CA ARG A 63 -25.60 9.08 -44.66
C ARG A 63 -24.21 9.19 -44.03
N GLN A 64 -23.47 10.26 -44.31
CA GLN A 64 -22.17 10.52 -43.73
C GLN A 64 -22.20 10.58 -42.20
N TYR A 65 -23.19 11.31 -41.67
CA TYR A 65 -23.41 11.39 -40.21
C TYR A 65 -23.80 10.04 -39.62
N GLY A 66 -24.65 9.26 -40.28
CA GLY A 66 -25.06 7.91 -39.89
C GLY A 66 -23.88 6.94 -39.82
N GLU A 67 -22.99 6.96 -40.82
CA GLU A 67 -21.78 6.13 -40.85
C GLU A 67 -20.80 6.52 -39.70
N ALA A 68 -20.61 7.82 -39.46
CA ALA A 68 -19.81 8.30 -38.34
C ALA A 68 -20.44 7.94 -36.98
N LEU A 69 -21.77 7.98 -36.87
CA LEU A 69 -22.49 7.57 -35.67
C LEU A 69 -22.37 6.08 -35.41
N ILE A 70 -22.47 5.24 -36.45
CA ILE A 70 -22.28 3.79 -36.36
C ILE A 70 -20.88 3.49 -35.82
N LYS A 71 -19.85 4.13 -36.35
CA LYS A 71 -18.46 3.95 -35.87
C LYS A 71 -18.34 4.28 -34.39
N ARG A 72 -18.83 5.44 -33.94
CA ARG A 72 -18.80 5.85 -32.51
C ARG A 72 -19.61 4.91 -31.62
N LEU A 73 -20.80 4.45 -32.05
CA LEU A 73 -21.60 3.51 -31.29
C LEU A 73 -20.94 2.16 -31.19
N THR A 74 -20.30 1.68 -32.26
CA THR A 74 -19.56 0.40 -32.25
C THR A 74 -18.36 0.47 -31.30
N GLU A 75 -17.59 1.56 -31.33
CA GLU A 75 -16.48 1.77 -30.39
C GLU A 75 -16.94 1.77 -28.93
N LYS A 76 -18.06 2.47 -28.63
CA LYS A 76 -18.67 2.46 -27.27
C LYS A 76 -19.13 1.05 -26.86
N LEU A 77 -19.78 0.32 -27.77
CA LEU A 77 -20.24 -1.06 -27.51
C LEU A 77 -19.09 -2.02 -27.27
N MET A 78 -17.98 -1.88 -28.03
CA MET A 78 -16.75 -2.65 -27.80
C MET A 78 -16.11 -2.34 -26.46
N GLN A 79 -16.30 -1.13 -25.92
CA GLN A 79 -15.86 -0.72 -24.59
C GLN A 79 -16.83 -1.17 -23.47
N GLY A 80 -17.89 -1.91 -23.80
CA GLY A 80 -18.84 -2.44 -22.83
C GLY A 80 -20.03 -1.52 -22.50
N TRP A 81 -20.18 -0.39 -23.23
CA TRP A 81 -21.35 0.47 -23.06
C TRP A 81 -22.64 -0.24 -23.53
N ASN A 82 -23.71 -0.09 -22.74
CA ASN A 82 -25.02 -0.64 -23.05
C ASN A 82 -26.11 0.48 -23.00
N PRO A 83 -26.86 0.74 -24.10
CA PRO A 83 -27.80 1.86 -24.19
C PRO A 83 -29.01 1.75 -23.26
N TRP A 84 -29.28 0.56 -22.70
CA TRP A 84 -30.40 0.34 -21.78
C TRP A 84 -30.01 0.55 -20.32
N VAL A 85 -28.76 0.40 -20.03
CA VAL A 85 -28.17 0.56 -18.71
C VAL A 85 -28.06 2.03 -18.33
N GLU A 86 -27.83 2.94 -19.28
CA GLU A 86 -27.83 4.40 -19.02
C GLU A 86 -29.23 4.95 -18.63
N LEU A 87 -30.32 4.23 -18.93
CA LEU A 87 -31.69 4.65 -18.63
C LEU A 87 -32.16 4.26 -17.23
N VAL A 88 -31.53 3.25 -16.67
CA VAL A 88 -31.73 2.81 -15.27
C VAL A 88 -30.40 3.05 -14.59
N GLN A 89 -30.25 4.07 -13.79
CA GLN A 89 -28.98 4.39 -13.12
C GLN A 89 -28.83 3.74 -11.72
N PRO A 90 -28.75 2.41 -11.58
CA PRO A 90 -28.11 1.86 -10.40
C PRO A 90 -26.64 2.30 -10.41
N LEU A 91 -26.09 2.63 -9.26
CA LEU A 91 -24.70 3.06 -9.12
C LEU A 91 -23.70 2.02 -9.63
N GLU A 92 -24.11 0.77 -9.77
CA GLU A 92 -23.36 -0.35 -10.39
C GLU A 92 -22.96 -0.11 -11.85
N TYR A 93 -23.67 0.78 -12.54
CA TYR A 93 -23.36 1.19 -13.92
C TYR A 93 -22.58 2.51 -13.99
N THR A 94 -22.05 2.95 -12.87
CA THR A 94 -21.07 4.04 -12.87
C THR A 94 -19.81 3.59 -13.61
N SER A 95 -19.19 4.50 -14.38
CA SER A 95 -17.90 4.24 -14.99
C SER A 95 -16.89 3.83 -13.92
N PHE A 96 -16.14 2.76 -14.17
CA PHE A 96 -15.12 2.29 -13.24
C PHE A 96 -14.05 3.36 -12.98
N ASP A 97 -13.68 4.12 -14.01
CA ASP A 97 -12.68 5.19 -13.87
C ASP A 97 -13.23 6.36 -13.04
N ASP A 98 -14.53 6.69 -13.14
CA ASP A 98 -15.18 7.68 -12.28
C ASP A 98 -15.26 7.21 -10.82
N ALA A 99 -15.57 5.93 -10.59
CA ALA A 99 -15.59 5.36 -9.25
C ALA A 99 -14.19 5.39 -8.61
N CYS A 100 -13.14 5.11 -9.38
CA CYS A 100 -11.75 5.27 -8.93
C CYS A 100 -11.43 6.74 -8.56
N THR A 101 -11.86 7.69 -9.39
CA THR A 101 -11.65 9.13 -9.14
C THR A 101 -12.38 9.60 -7.88
N LYS A 102 -13.62 9.15 -7.68
CA LYS A 102 -14.39 9.42 -6.45
C LYS A 102 -13.73 8.80 -5.23
N TYR A 103 -13.15 7.61 -5.36
CA TYR A 103 -12.38 6.99 -4.27
C TYR A 103 -11.11 7.79 -3.94
N GLU A 104 -10.36 8.26 -4.94
CA GLU A 104 -9.21 9.15 -4.72
C GLU A 104 -9.63 10.42 -3.96
N ALA A 105 -10.72 11.08 -4.39
CA ALA A 105 -11.28 12.25 -3.70
C ALA A 105 -11.68 11.94 -2.24
N TYR A 106 -12.28 10.78 -2.00
CA TYR A 106 -12.61 10.30 -0.66
C TYR A 106 -11.37 10.11 0.23
N LEU A 107 -10.28 9.53 -0.31
CA LEU A 107 -9.02 9.36 0.42
C LEU A 107 -8.42 10.73 0.80
N PHE A 108 -8.44 11.72 -0.10
CA PHE A 108 -7.97 13.07 0.22
C PHE A 108 -8.85 13.77 1.26
N LYS A 109 -10.17 13.51 1.27
CA LYS A 109 -11.05 14.03 2.32
C LYS A 109 -10.71 13.41 3.68
N LEU A 110 -10.47 12.09 3.75
CA LEU A 110 -10.01 11.41 4.97
C LEU A 110 -8.68 11.97 5.48
N LEU A 111 -7.75 12.31 4.58
CA LEU A 111 -6.50 12.97 4.94
C LEU A 111 -6.74 14.33 5.58
N LYS A 112 -7.61 15.15 4.95
CA LYS A 112 -7.96 16.49 5.47
C LYS A 112 -8.62 16.45 6.85
N GLU A 113 -9.43 15.42 7.10
CA GLU A 113 -10.09 15.18 8.39
C GLU A 113 -9.18 14.42 9.40
N HIS A 114 -7.89 14.25 9.10
CA HIS A 114 -6.92 13.53 9.93
C HIS A 114 -7.28 12.06 10.25
N ASN A 115 -8.22 11.46 9.50
CA ASN A 115 -8.62 10.06 9.64
C ASN A 115 -7.74 9.08 8.85
N MET A 116 -6.86 9.58 7.99
CA MET A 116 -5.90 8.77 7.23
C MET A 116 -4.55 9.50 7.13
N ARG A 117 -3.47 8.73 7.10
CA ARG A 117 -2.11 9.28 6.93
C ARG A 117 -1.81 9.56 5.47
N GLU A 118 -1.01 10.60 5.23
CA GLU A 118 -0.54 10.98 3.90
C GLU A 118 0.11 9.80 3.15
N GLU A 119 0.98 9.03 3.81
CA GLU A 119 1.65 7.89 3.18
C GLU A 119 0.67 6.78 2.75
N SER A 120 -0.42 6.60 3.51
CA SER A 120 -1.46 5.64 3.16
C SER A 120 -2.23 6.10 1.93
N VAL A 121 -2.58 7.40 1.87
CA VAL A 121 -3.25 8.01 0.71
C VAL A 121 -2.37 7.90 -0.53
N VAL A 122 -1.10 8.31 -0.45
CA VAL A 122 -0.13 8.20 -1.56
C VAL A 122 0.01 6.75 -2.03
N SER A 123 0.11 5.81 -1.08
CA SER A 123 0.19 4.38 -1.40
C SER A 123 -1.06 3.86 -2.11
N TYR A 124 -2.25 4.27 -1.68
CA TYR A 124 -3.52 3.83 -2.27
C TYR A 124 -3.72 4.45 -3.66
N CYS A 125 -3.46 5.74 -3.82
CA CYS A 125 -3.49 6.40 -5.14
C CYS A 125 -2.50 5.76 -6.13
N SER A 126 -1.29 5.40 -5.67
CA SER A 126 -0.32 4.67 -6.50
C SER A 126 -0.86 3.32 -6.96
N ARG A 127 -1.60 2.58 -6.10
CA ARG A 127 -2.21 1.29 -6.46
C ARG A 127 -3.37 1.45 -7.42
N ILE A 128 -4.21 2.50 -7.27
CA ILE A 128 -5.25 2.84 -8.25
C ILE A 128 -4.62 3.11 -9.61
N LYS A 129 -3.54 3.88 -9.66
CA LYS A 129 -2.80 4.13 -10.91
C LYS A 129 -2.34 2.83 -11.57
N ILE A 130 -1.77 1.89 -10.80
CA ILE A 130 -1.35 0.59 -11.32
C ILE A 130 -2.54 -0.24 -11.82
N LEU A 131 -3.70 -0.18 -11.16
CA LEU A 131 -4.93 -0.84 -11.60
C LEU A 131 -5.44 -0.27 -12.93
N LYS A 132 -5.45 1.06 -13.07
CA LYS A 132 -5.80 1.74 -14.33
C LYS A 132 -4.81 1.41 -15.45
N GLU A 133 -3.51 1.33 -15.16
CA GLU A 133 -2.46 0.92 -16.11
C GLU A 133 -2.64 -0.53 -16.57
N TRP A 134 -2.94 -1.45 -15.65
CA TRP A 134 -3.23 -2.84 -15.97
C TRP A 134 -4.44 -2.96 -16.89
N LYS A 135 -5.55 -2.31 -16.55
CA LYS A 135 -6.77 -2.24 -17.38
C LYS A 135 -6.43 -1.83 -18.82
N LYS A 136 -5.60 -0.78 -18.98
CA LYS A 136 -5.21 -0.25 -20.29
C LYS A 136 -4.26 -1.21 -21.05
N LYS A 137 -3.22 -1.74 -20.39
CA LYS A 137 -2.21 -2.60 -21.03
C LYS A 137 -2.76 -3.94 -21.46
N GLN A 138 -3.62 -4.56 -20.66
CA GLN A 138 -4.21 -5.86 -20.94
C GLN A 138 -5.51 -5.76 -21.74
N ASN A 139 -5.88 -4.54 -22.18
CA ASN A 139 -7.13 -4.28 -22.88
C ASN A 139 -8.36 -4.89 -22.22
N VAL A 140 -8.40 -4.78 -20.87
CA VAL A 140 -9.46 -5.38 -20.05
C VAL A 140 -10.77 -4.63 -20.25
N ASN A 141 -11.83 -5.36 -20.58
CA ASN A 141 -13.16 -4.80 -20.75
C ASN A 141 -13.82 -4.52 -19.38
N LEU A 142 -13.36 -3.45 -18.73
CA LEU A 142 -13.82 -2.98 -17.42
C LEU A 142 -14.29 -1.51 -17.55
N TYR A 143 -15.49 -1.33 -18.06
CA TYR A 143 -16.10 -0.02 -18.25
C TYR A 143 -16.93 0.41 -17.03
N TYR A 144 -17.78 -0.49 -16.51
CA TYR A 144 -18.65 -0.25 -15.36
C TYR A 144 -18.16 -0.96 -14.10
N THR A 145 -18.58 -0.45 -12.95
CA THR A 145 -18.17 -0.99 -11.65
C THR A 145 -18.66 -2.43 -11.41
N TYR A 146 -19.85 -2.81 -11.87
CA TYR A 146 -20.36 -4.19 -11.74
C TYR A 146 -19.49 -5.24 -12.44
N GLN A 147 -18.68 -4.83 -13.43
CA GLN A 147 -17.75 -5.73 -14.13
C GLN A 147 -16.50 -6.05 -13.33
N PHE A 148 -16.28 -5.34 -12.20
CA PHE A 148 -15.16 -5.59 -11.32
C PHE A 148 -15.47 -6.76 -10.37
N ASP A 149 -15.43 -7.96 -10.93
CA ASP A 149 -15.75 -9.22 -10.27
C ASP A 149 -14.52 -9.95 -9.71
N SER A 150 -14.74 -11.12 -9.10
CA SER A 150 -13.67 -11.97 -8.55
C SER A 150 -12.65 -12.39 -9.60
N LYS A 151 -13.07 -12.60 -10.85
CA LYS A 151 -12.15 -12.93 -11.96
C LYS A 151 -11.20 -11.78 -12.25
N MET A 152 -11.70 -10.53 -12.29
CA MET A 152 -10.91 -9.33 -12.50
C MET A 152 -9.90 -9.12 -11.35
N VAL A 153 -10.33 -9.32 -10.11
CA VAL A 153 -9.44 -9.27 -8.94
C VAL A 153 -8.33 -10.31 -9.05
N GLY A 154 -8.67 -11.56 -9.43
CA GLY A 154 -7.68 -12.62 -9.62
C GLY A 154 -6.64 -12.28 -10.68
N GLN A 155 -7.10 -11.86 -11.86
CA GLN A 155 -6.23 -11.45 -12.97
C GLN A 155 -5.31 -10.27 -12.61
N PHE A 156 -5.83 -9.28 -11.89
CA PHE A 156 -5.01 -8.16 -11.44
C PHE A 156 -3.95 -8.58 -10.41
N LEU A 157 -4.30 -9.45 -9.46
CA LEU A 157 -3.33 -9.95 -8.48
C LEU A 157 -2.26 -10.82 -9.14
N GLU A 158 -2.60 -11.58 -10.17
CA GLU A 158 -1.64 -12.34 -10.97
C GLU A 158 -0.71 -11.42 -11.76
N TYR A 159 -1.25 -10.39 -12.43
CA TYR A 159 -0.46 -9.35 -13.06
C TYR A 159 0.53 -8.69 -12.09
N VAL A 160 0.07 -8.34 -10.89
CA VAL A 160 0.95 -7.75 -9.87
C VAL A 160 2.05 -8.70 -9.45
N PHE A 161 1.75 -9.98 -9.29
CA PHE A 161 2.70 -10.98 -8.77
C PHE A 161 3.63 -11.52 -9.85
N VAL A 162 3.07 -11.96 -10.97
CA VAL A 162 3.81 -12.64 -12.05
C VAL A 162 4.37 -11.62 -13.04
N ASP A 163 3.52 -10.85 -13.73
CA ASP A 163 3.95 -9.98 -14.82
C ASP A 163 4.85 -8.83 -14.35
N ARG A 164 4.59 -8.29 -13.15
CA ARG A 164 5.43 -7.25 -12.53
C ARG A 164 6.55 -7.82 -11.67
N ASN A 165 6.70 -9.12 -11.58
CA ASN A 165 7.73 -9.83 -10.80
C ASN A 165 7.86 -9.31 -9.35
N ASN A 166 6.72 -9.10 -8.68
CA ASN A 166 6.70 -8.63 -7.30
C ASN A 166 6.80 -9.77 -6.29
N THR A 167 7.20 -9.45 -5.06
CA THR A 167 7.22 -10.41 -3.96
C THR A 167 5.80 -10.78 -3.52
N LEU A 168 5.65 -11.97 -2.92
CA LEU A 168 4.38 -12.41 -2.32
C LEU A 168 3.84 -11.42 -1.28
N ARG A 169 4.74 -10.76 -0.52
CA ARG A 169 4.35 -9.68 0.42
C ARG A 169 3.70 -8.51 -0.31
N THR A 170 4.27 -8.11 -1.46
CA THR A 170 3.68 -7.04 -2.28
C THR A 170 2.31 -7.45 -2.80
N ARG A 171 2.16 -8.67 -3.35
CA ARG A 171 0.85 -9.22 -3.77
C ARG A 171 -0.18 -9.17 -2.64
N ASN A 172 0.19 -9.60 -1.44
CA ASN A 172 -0.70 -9.56 -0.28
C ASN A 172 -1.08 -8.13 0.15
N ASN A 173 -0.15 -7.18 0.03
CA ASN A 173 -0.44 -5.76 0.27
C ASN A 173 -1.44 -5.20 -0.76
N TYR A 174 -1.37 -5.63 -2.02
CA TYR A 174 -2.36 -5.27 -3.03
C TYR A 174 -3.72 -5.88 -2.71
N LEU A 175 -3.78 -7.15 -2.31
CA LEU A 175 -5.03 -7.79 -1.89
C LEU A 175 -5.68 -7.04 -0.72
N SER A 176 -4.91 -6.69 0.32
CA SER A 176 -5.43 -5.93 1.46
C SER A 176 -6.01 -4.58 1.05
N TRP A 177 -5.34 -3.90 0.10
CA TRP A 177 -5.84 -2.64 -0.44
C TRP A 177 -7.11 -2.86 -1.29
N ILE A 178 -7.14 -3.88 -2.18
CA ILE A 178 -8.32 -4.19 -2.99
C ILE A 178 -9.54 -4.45 -2.08
N LYS A 179 -9.36 -5.20 -0.99
CA LYS A 179 -10.42 -5.42 0.01
C LYS A 179 -10.97 -4.09 0.55
N THR A 180 -10.09 -3.14 0.86
CA THR A 180 -10.50 -1.80 1.31
C THR A 180 -11.22 -1.03 0.20
N PHE A 181 -10.76 -1.12 -1.04
CA PHE A 181 -11.41 -0.49 -2.19
C PHE A 181 -12.78 -1.10 -2.49
N CYS A 182 -12.89 -2.43 -2.50
CA CYS A 182 -14.17 -3.13 -2.70
C CYS A 182 -15.17 -2.82 -1.59
N LYS A 183 -14.72 -2.73 -0.34
CA LYS A 183 -15.56 -2.27 0.78
C LYS A 183 -16.12 -0.87 0.52
N TYR A 184 -15.30 0.08 0.05
CA TYR A 184 -15.76 1.41 -0.35
C TYR A 184 -16.81 1.35 -1.45
N LEU A 185 -16.60 0.53 -2.50
CA LEU A 185 -17.55 0.37 -3.61
C LEU A 185 -18.87 -0.24 -3.14
N LEU A 186 -18.81 -1.27 -2.28
CA LEU A 186 -19.96 -1.98 -1.73
C LEU A 186 -20.82 -1.06 -0.84
N GLU A 187 -20.21 -0.35 0.11
CA GLU A 187 -20.89 0.57 1.02
C GLU A 187 -21.64 1.69 0.29
N ARG A 188 -21.24 2.00 -0.95
CA ARG A 188 -21.87 3.05 -1.78
C ARG A 188 -22.74 2.50 -2.90
N GLY A 189 -22.97 1.19 -2.94
CA GLY A 189 -23.81 0.55 -3.96
C GLY A 189 -23.21 0.57 -5.38
N TYR A 190 -21.89 0.76 -5.52
CA TYR A 190 -21.21 0.64 -6.81
C TYR A 190 -21.04 -0.81 -7.27
N ILE A 191 -21.06 -1.76 -6.34
CA ILE A 191 -21.09 -3.20 -6.54
C ILE A 191 -22.07 -3.83 -5.57
N SER A 192 -22.69 -4.97 -5.94
CA SER A 192 -23.70 -5.68 -5.14
C SER A 192 -23.11 -6.76 -4.22
N SER A 193 -21.90 -7.20 -4.50
CA SER A 193 -21.20 -8.23 -3.72
C SER A 193 -19.70 -7.95 -3.63
N ASP A 194 -19.03 -8.50 -2.62
CA ASP A 194 -17.58 -8.33 -2.45
C ASP A 194 -16.80 -9.29 -3.37
N PRO A 195 -16.15 -8.79 -4.43
CA PRO A 195 -15.37 -9.64 -5.32
C PRO A 195 -14.10 -10.22 -4.68
N THR A 196 -13.78 -9.82 -3.44
CA THR A 196 -12.58 -10.28 -2.72
C THR A 196 -12.87 -11.34 -1.66
N GLU A 197 -14.12 -11.77 -1.49
CA GLU A 197 -14.55 -12.66 -0.42
C GLU A 197 -13.73 -13.96 -0.36
N HIS A 198 -13.48 -14.59 -1.51
CA HIS A 198 -12.75 -15.87 -1.60
C HIS A 198 -11.22 -15.72 -1.62
N PHE A 199 -10.69 -14.51 -1.59
CA PHE A 199 -9.24 -14.29 -1.62
C PHE A 199 -8.66 -14.24 -0.21
N SER A 200 -7.68 -15.09 0.04
CA SER A 200 -6.92 -15.13 1.29
C SER A 200 -5.49 -14.60 1.11
N ILE A 201 -4.91 -14.16 2.21
CA ILE A 201 -3.49 -13.84 2.28
C ILE A 201 -2.70 -15.14 2.20
N VAL A 202 -1.80 -15.24 1.21
CA VAL A 202 -0.92 -16.39 1.09
C VAL A 202 0.16 -16.30 2.16
N GLN A 203 0.21 -17.29 3.05
CA GLN A 203 1.22 -17.35 4.10
C GLN A 203 2.57 -17.75 3.51
N ARG A 204 3.62 -17.07 3.94
CA ARG A 204 5.00 -17.47 3.64
C ARG A 204 5.39 -18.64 4.54
N ARG A 205 5.81 -19.74 3.93
CA ARG A 205 6.55 -20.79 4.65
C ARG A 205 8.02 -20.33 4.77
N GLY A 206 8.49 -20.17 6.01
CA GLY A 206 9.87 -19.77 6.31
C GLY A 206 10.16 -18.28 5.99
N GLN A 207 10.03 -17.40 6.95
CA GLN A 207 10.47 -16.00 6.79
C GLN A 207 11.98 -15.94 7.00
N LEU A 208 12.75 -15.83 5.92
CA LEU A 208 14.08 -15.26 6.01
C LEU A 208 13.93 -13.79 6.38
N LYS A 209 14.34 -13.42 7.61
CA LYS A 209 14.42 -12.00 7.97
C LYS A 209 15.37 -11.31 7.00
N ASN A 210 14.97 -10.20 6.39
CA ASN A 210 15.84 -9.40 5.50
C ASN A 210 16.90 -8.59 6.27
N ARG A 211 16.98 -8.77 7.58
CA ARG A 211 17.89 -8.09 8.50
C ARG A 211 18.33 -9.07 9.57
N ASP A 212 19.60 -9.01 9.88
CA ASP A 212 20.19 -9.80 10.96
C ASP A 212 20.45 -8.94 12.18
N VAL A 213 20.51 -9.58 13.34
CA VAL A 213 21.03 -9.02 14.58
C VAL A 213 22.53 -8.79 14.37
N ILE A 214 23.02 -7.62 14.77
CA ILE A 214 24.43 -7.24 14.61
C ILE A 214 25.20 -7.82 15.81
N PRO A 215 26.26 -8.62 15.60
CA PRO A 215 27.10 -9.12 16.68
C PRO A 215 27.80 -8.00 17.44
N ASP A 216 28.17 -8.27 18.70
CA ASP A 216 28.75 -7.26 19.59
C ASP A 216 30.11 -6.73 19.12
N ASP A 217 30.95 -7.58 18.54
CA ASP A 217 32.24 -7.19 17.93
C ASP A 217 32.03 -6.20 16.75
N VAL A 218 30.98 -6.41 15.96
CA VAL A 218 30.63 -5.51 14.86
C VAL A 218 30.06 -4.20 15.41
N LEU A 219 29.26 -4.24 16.49
CA LEU A 219 28.74 -3.04 17.15
C LEU A 219 29.91 -2.18 17.71
N GLU A 220 30.92 -2.79 18.33
CA GLU A 220 32.09 -2.08 18.82
C GLU A 220 32.92 -1.45 17.68
N ARG A 221 33.07 -2.13 16.55
CA ARG A 221 33.73 -1.56 15.36
C ARG A 221 32.93 -0.36 14.80
N ILE A 222 31.61 -0.45 14.76
CA ILE A 222 30.73 0.65 14.31
C ILE A 222 30.86 1.85 15.24
N LYS A 223 30.83 1.61 16.56
CA LYS A 223 30.98 2.64 17.59
C LYS A 223 32.36 3.32 17.50
N GLY A 224 33.47 2.54 17.43
CA GLY A 224 34.81 3.07 17.28
C GLY A 224 34.94 3.98 16.07
N TRP A 225 34.50 3.51 14.89
CA TRP A 225 34.54 4.30 13.68
C TRP A 225 33.72 5.61 13.79
N LEU A 226 32.52 5.55 14.38
CA LEU A 226 31.64 6.73 14.54
C LEU A 226 32.20 7.72 15.59
N MET A 227 32.87 7.25 16.61
CA MET A 227 33.55 8.13 17.58
C MET A 227 34.62 9.01 16.92
N GLU A 228 35.28 8.53 15.88
CA GLU A 228 36.29 9.27 15.12
C GLU A 228 35.69 10.14 14.02
N HIS A 229 34.61 9.68 13.34
CA HIS A 229 34.15 10.31 12.13
C HIS A 229 32.86 11.12 12.29
N ASN A 230 31.86 10.65 13.06
CA ASN A 230 30.60 11.38 13.29
C ASN A 230 29.90 10.95 14.58
N LYS A 231 30.19 11.62 15.67
CA LYS A 231 29.59 11.37 17.00
C LYS A 231 28.09 11.71 17.04
N HIS A 232 27.62 12.67 16.23
CA HIS A 232 26.19 12.99 16.16
C HIS A 232 25.40 11.87 15.49
N TYR A 233 25.96 11.22 14.47
CA TYR A 233 25.34 10.04 13.90
C TYR A 233 25.42 8.83 14.86
N LEU A 234 26.45 8.72 15.70
CA LEU A 234 26.49 7.74 16.78
C LEU A 234 25.30 7.91 17.74
N LEU A 235 24.95 9.17 18.08
CA LEU A 235 23.77 9.44 18.89
C LEU A 235 22.49 8.92 18.21
N ALA A 236 22.35 9.07 16.88
CA ALA A 236 21.22 8.48 16.15
C ALA A 236 21.21 6.94 16.25
N CYS A 237 22.38 6.30 16.18
CA CYS A 237 22.50 4.85 16.39
C CYS A 237 22.08 4.46 17.82
N TYR A 238 22.46 5.22 18.83
CA TYR A 238 22.10 4.98 20.23
C TYR A 238 20.59 5.13 20.46
N ILE A 239 19.96 6.17 19.92
CA ILE A 239 18.52 6.38 20.03
C ILE A 239 17.75 5.23 19.38
N LEU A 240 18.19 4.73 18.21
CA LEU A 240 17.57 3.59 17.57
C LEU A 240 17.78 2.28 18.35
N HIS A 241 19.00 2.07 18.92
CA HIS A 241 19.41 0.83 19.57
C HIS A 241 18.82 0.69 20.99
N TYR A 242 18.88 1.76 21.81
CA TYR A 242 18.48 1.71 23.21
C TYR A 242 17.06 2.22 23.50
N LEU A 243 16.60 3.20 22.72
CA LEU A 243 15.25 3.76 22.89
C LEU A 243 14.25 3.21 21.88
N PHE A 244 14.70 2.44 20.90
CA PHE A 244 13.88 1.80 19.88
C PHE A 244 13.01 2.79 19.07
N VAL A 245 13.42 4.07 19.00
CA VAL A 245 12.71 5.10 18.24
C VAL A 245 12.89 4.85 16.75
N ARG A 246 11.78 4.84 16.00
CA ARG A 246 11.83 4.58 14.55
C ARG A 246 12.46 5.76 13.79
N PRO A 247 13.17 5.52 12.67
CA PRO A 247 13.84 6.60 11.92
C PRO A 247 12.93 7.76 11.52
N LYS A 248 11.67 7.48 11.16
CA LYS A 248 10.69 8.54 10.90
C LYS A 248 10.42 9.38 12.16
N GLU A 249 10.20 8.74 13.30
CA GLU A 249 9.98 9.41 14.58
C GLU A 249 11.22 10.22 15.00
N MET A 250 12.42 9.63 14.83
CA MET A 250 13.70 10.31 15.11
C MET A 250 13.84 11.63 14.36
N SER A 251 13.33 11.72 13.13
CA SER A 251 13.41 12.94 12.32
C SER A 251 12.59 14.11 12.90
N TYR A 252 11.68 13.85 13.82
CA TYR A 252 10.82 14.88 14.44
C TYR A 252 11.18 15.20 15.88
N ILE A 253 12.09 14.44 16.52
CA ILE A 253 12.52 14.71 17.90
C ILE A 253 13.17 16.08 17.97
N LYS A 254 12.79 16.85 18.99
CA LYS A 254 13.39 18.14 19.31
C LYS A 254 14.27 18.02 20.55
N VAL A 255 15.20 18.96 20.69
CA VAL A 255 16.08 19.03 21.86
C VAL A 255 15.26 19.18 23.17
N GLY A 256 14.16 19.95 23.12
CA GLY A 256 13.27 20.15 24.28
C GLY A 256 12.42 18.94 24.67
N ASP A 257 12.38 17.87 23.87
CA ASP A 257 11.63 16.64 24.18
C ASP A 257 12.34 15.77 25.25
N PHE A 258 13.59 16.12 25.58
CA PHE A 258 14.38 15.40 26.59
C PHE A 258 14.27 16.02 27.97
N ASN A 259 14.02 15.20 28.97
CA ASN A 259 14.08 15.60 30.38
C ASN A 259 15.22 14.82 31.05
N ILE A 260 16.37 15.48 31.25
CA ILE A 260 17.58 14.86 31.79
C ILE A 260 17.41 14.50 33.28
N ALA A 261 16.75 15.37 34.04
CA ALA A 261 16.54 15.11 35.48
C ALA A 261 15.69 13.86 35.71
N LYS A 262 14.67 13.63 34.85
CA LYS A 262 13.82 12.44 34.88
C LYS A 262 14.37 11.27 34.05
N LYS A 263 15.45 11.48 33.33
CA LYS A 263 16.04 10.50 32.38
C LYS A 263 15.00 9.98 31.37
N THR A 264 14.27 10.89 30.72
CA THR A 264 13.19 10.52 29.81
C THR A 264 13.20 11.32 28.51
N LEU A 265 12.76 10.66 27.42
CA LEU A 265 12.39 11.27 26.16
C LEU A 265 10.88 11.21 25.97
N TYR A 266 10.25 12.34 25.74
CA TYR A 266 8.83 12.42 25.37
C TYR A 266 8.67 12.34 23.85
N LEU A 267 7.83 11.43 23.38
CA LEU A 267 7.46 11.29 21.98
C LEU A 267 5.99 11.62 21.79
N HIS A 268 5.73 12.65 20.99
CA HIS A 268 4.38 13.08 20.67
C HIS A 268 3.62 12.04 19.82
N GLY A 269 2.38 11.77 20.17
CA GLY A 269 1.50 10.83 19.44
C GLY A 269 1.27 11.22 17.98
N SER A 270 1.30 12.53 17.67
CA SER A 270 1.17 13.03 16.30
C SER A 270 2.24 12.51 15.33
N ILE A 271 3.45 12.21 15.84
CA ILE A 271 4.56 11.66 15.05
C ILE A 271 4.71 10.15 15.23
N ALA A 272 4.16 9.58 16.30
CA ALA A 272 4.23 8.16 16.59
C ALA A 272 3.36 7.33 15.65
N LYS A 273 3.83 6.13 15.29
CA LYS A 273 3.08 5.23 14.39
C LYS A 273 1.75 4.76 14.97
N ASN A 274 1.62 4.69 16.27
CA ASN A 274 0.41 4.25 16.99
C ASN A 274 -0.48 5.41 17.49
N HIS A 275 -0.16 6.66 17.13
CA HIS A 275 -0.87 7.88 17.55
C HIS A 275 -0.98 8.10 19.08
N ASN A 276 -0.16 7.40 19.87
CA ASN A 276 -0.12 7.56 21.31
C ASN A 276 1.16 8.28 21.72
N ASP A 277 1.03 9.20 22.68
CA ASP A 277 2.17 9.77 23.37
C ASP A 277 2.95 8.68 24.11
N ALA A 278 4.24 8.84 24.19
CA ALA A 278 5.09 7.88 24.89
C ALA A 278 6.23 8.56 25.64
N LEU A 279 6.52 8.03 26.82
CA LEU A 279 7.67 8.41 27.62
C LEU A 279 8.68 7.26 27.58
N LEU A 280 9.87 7.52 27.05
CA LEU A 280 10.91 6.52 26.91
C LEU A 280 12.02 6.76 27.91
N THR A 281 12.54 5.69 28.49
CA THR A 281 13.69 5.74 29.42
C THR A 281 14.98 6.00 28.66
N LEU A 282 15.78 6.95 29.17
CA LEU A 282 17.09 7.32 28.65
C LEU A 282 18.19 6.64 29.50
N PRO A 283 18.97 5.70 28.94
CA PRO A 283 20.15 5.16 29.62
C PRO A 283 21.23 6.22 29.83
N ASP A 284 21.96 6.12 30.93
CA ASP A 284 22.98 7.12 31.34
C ASP A 284 24.07 7.35 30.29
N HIS A 285 24.50 6.30 29.58
CA HIS A 285 25.50 6.45 28.51
C HIS A 285 24.97 7.22 27.29
N VAL A 286 23.65 7.22 27.03
CA VAL A 286 23.03 8.08 25.99
C VAL A 286 23.05 9.51 26.45
N ILE A 287 22.67 9.77 27.70
CA ILE A 287 22.70 11.12 28.31
C ILE A 287 24.14 11.67 28.30
N LYS A 288 25.11 10.85 28.69
CA LYS A 288 26.53 11.24 28.66
C LYS A 288 26.98 11.68 27.27
N LEU A 289 26.66 10.89 26.22
CA LEU A 289 26.99 11.26 24.85
C LEU A 289 26.28 12.57 24.44
N MET A 290 25.05 12.80 24.84
CA MET A 290 24.33 14.06 24.54
C MET A 290 25.00 15.26 25.22
N ILE A 291 25.49 15.13 26.46
CA ILE A 291 26.23 16.16 27.18
C ILE A 291 27.58 16.43 26.50
N ASP A 292 28.34 15.37 26.19
CA ASP A 292 29.63 15.48 25.51
C ASP A 292 29.50 16.20 24.13
N LEU A 293 28.37 16.02 23.45
CA LEU A 293 28.02 16.67 22.18
C LEU A 293 27.42 18.06 22.36
N ARG A 294 27.24 18.55 23.59
CA ARG A 294 26.62 19.84 23.91
C ARG A 294 25.25 20.04 23.26
N ILE A 295 24.45 18.96 23.20
CA ILE A 295 23.11 18.98 22.55
C ILE A 295 22.22 20.05 23.19
N PHE A 296 22.30 20.18 24.52
CA PHE A 296 21.46 21.08 25.33
C PHE A 296 21.87 22.55 25.28
N ASP A 297 22.97 22.89 24.63
CA ASP A 297 23.33 24.29 24.32
C ASP A 297 22.48 24.85 23.16
N SER A 298 21.80 23.93 22.44
CA SER A 298 20.91 24.30 21.35
C SER A 298 19.49 24.63 21.85
N PRO A 299 18.76 25.57 21.22
CA PRO A 299 17.37 25.89 21.57
C PRO A 299 16.46 24.66 21.58
N GLY A 300 15.57 24.55 22.56
CA GLY A 300 14.66 23.39 22.71
C GLY A 300 13.75 23.12 21.53
N GLN A 301 13.42 24.14 20.74
CA GLN A 301 12.59 24.00 19.51
C GLN A 301 13.35 23.41 18.32
N TYR A 302 14.69 23.32 18.36
CA TYR A 302 15.48 22.75 17.27
C TYR A 302 15.27 21.25 17.21
N PHE A 303 15.23 20.72 15.98
CA PHE A 303 15.26 19.27 15.76
C PHE A 303 16.60 18.71 16.22
N LEU A 304 16.58 17.55 16.87
CA LEU A 304 17.78 16.88 17.33
C LEU A 304 18.74 16.53 16.18
N PHE A 305 18.18 16.17 15.04
CA PHE A 305 18.90 15.79 13.84
C PHE A 305 18.55 16.70 12.65
N SER A 306 19.45 17.61 12.36
CA SER A 306 19.42 18.51 11.21
C SER A 306 20.63 18.21 10.31
N ASP A 307 21.26 19.24 9.75
CA ASP A 307 22.42 19.05 8.90
C ASP A 307 23.59 18.41 9.67
N ASP A 308 24.29 17.48 9.00
CA ASP A 308 25.34 16.63 9.60
C ASP A 308 24.90 15.93 10.92
N PHE A 309 23.60 15.67 11.06
CA PHE A 309 22.99 15.07 12.26
C PHE A 309 23.15 15.91 13.55
N ARG A 310 23.50 17.18 13.44
CA ARG A 310 23.57 18.13 14.55
C ARG A 310 22.20 18.76 14.82
N PRO A 311 21.95 19.31 16.01
CA PRO A 311 20.72 20.06 16.25
C PRO A 311 20.57 21.26 15.32
N GLY A 312 19.34 21.51 14.83
CA GLY A 312 19.08 22.62 13.92
C GLY A 312 17.62 22.89 13.65
N LYS A 313 17.35 23.96 12.88
CA LYS A 313 15.99 24.44 12.57
C LYS A 313 15.23 23.49 11.63
N GLU A 314 15.94 22.83 10.71
CA GLU A 314 15.34 21.95 9.72
C GLU A 314 15.58 20.48 10.07
N ARG A 315 14.55 19.67 9.98
CA ARG A 315 14.66 18.26 10.31
C ARG A 315 15.36 17.45 9.21
N ARG A 316 16.15 16.50 9.61
CA ARG A 316 16.67 15.46 8.70
C ARG A 316 15.56 14.47 8.32
N THR A 317 15.52 14.05 7.06
CA THR A 317 14.54 13.05 6.61
C THR A 317 14.90 11.65 7.12
N GLU A 318 13.91 10.77 7.27
CA GLU A 318 14.16 9.37 7.65
C GLU A 318 15.10 8.62 6.69
N LYS A 319 15.07 9.00 5.41
CA LYS A 319 15.94 8.44 4.37
C LYS A 319 17.41 8.73 4.65
N ALA A 320 17.73 9.92 5.17
CA ALA A 320 19.10 10.35 5.41
C ALA A 320 19.84 9.44 6.42
N PHE A 321 19.15 8.92 7.46
CA PHE A 321 19.74 7.98 8.41
C PHE A 321 20.18 6.68 7.72
N ARG A 322 19.32 6.12 6.85
CA ARG A 322 19.61 4.91 6.10
C ARG A 322 20.68 5.13 5.03
N ASP A 323 20.66 6.27 4.37
CA ASP A 323 21.63 6.61 3.31
C ASP A 323 23.02 6.80 3.91
N TYR A 324 23.14 7.50 5.07
CA TYR A 324 24.42 7.62 5.78
C TYR A 324 24.97 6.25 6.19
N TRP A 325 24.14 5.38 6.77
CA TRP A 325 24.50 4.01 7.12
C TRP A 325 25.07 3.25 5.92
N SER A 326 24.37 3.30 4.80
CA SER A 326 24.76 2.54 3.59
C SER A 326 26.02 3.08 2.94
N ARG A 327 26.18 4.40 2.88
CA ARG A 327 27.29 5.06 2.18
C ARG A 327 28.57 5.07 3.00
N TYR A 328 28.47 5.26 4.30
CA TYR A 328 29.63 5.45 5.16
C TYR A 328 29.91 4.25 6.06
N ILE A 329 28.94 3.78 6.85
CA ILE A 329 29.18 2.70 7.82
C ILE A 329 29.39 1.38 7.11
N ARG A 330 28.41 0.96 6.30
CA ARG A 330 28.49 -0.34 5.63
C ARG A 330 29.65 -0.40 4.64
N ALA A 331 29.91 0.65 3.90
CA ALA A 331 30.97 0.69 2.90
C ALA A 331 32.37 0.65 3.55
N ASN A 332 32.64 1.53 4.52
CA ASN A 332 33.97 1.61 5.14
C ASN A 332 34.30 0.40 6.03
N LEU A 333 33.31 -0.13 6.75
CA LEU A 333 33.50 -1.30 7.61
C LEU A 333 33.27 -2.63 6.88
N LYS A 334 32.97 -2.61 5.55
CA LYS A 334 32.73 -3.79 4.70
C LYS A 334 31.67 -4.72 5.30
N LEU A 335 30.58 -4.13 5.82
CA LEU A 335 29.51 -4.90 6.45
C LEU A 335 28.59 -5.53 5.39
N THR A 336 28.00 -6.67 5.73
CA THR A 336 26.99 -7.33 4.91
C THR A 336 25.76 -6.43 4.67
N ASP A 337 25.08 -6.59 3.55
CA ASP A 337 23.85 -5.88 3.21
C ASP A 337 22.65 -6.23 4.13
N ARG A 338 22.79 -7.30 4.92
CA ARG A 338 21.81 -7.72 5.94
C ARG A 338 21.91 -6.86 7.20
N TYR A 339 23.05 -6.21 7.49
CA TYR A 339 23.21 -5.24 8.58
C TYR A 339 22.77 -3.85 8.10
N LYS A 340 21.48 -3.55 8.28
CA LYS A 340 20.86 -2.27 7.94
C LYS A 340 20.79 -1.36 9.14
N PHE A 341 20.62 -0.06 8.94
CA PHE A 341 20.45 0.89 10.04
C PHE A 341 19.38 0.40 11.04
N TYR A 342 18.25 -0.07 10.55
CA TYR A 342 17.16 -0.59 11.40
C TYR A 342 17.52 -1.90 12.13
N SER A 343 18.61 -2.61 11.74
CA SER A 343 19.13 -3.76 12.48
C SER A 343 19.56 -3.39 13.90
N LEU A 344 19.97 -2.13 14.14
CA LEU A 344 20.30 -1.64 15.48
C LEU A 344 19.12 -1.78 16.45
N LYS A 345 17.88 -1.47 16.01
CA LYS A 345 16.68 -1.68 16.83
C LYS A 345 16.44 -3.15 17.12
N ASP A 346 16.51 -3.98 16.07
CA ASP A 346 16.31 -5.43 16.19
C ASP A 346 17.36 -6.02 17.17
N THR A 347 18.62 -5.57 17.08
CA THR A 347 19.73 -5.96 17.96
C THR A 347 19.51 -5.50 19.40
N GLY A 348 19.13 -4.23 19.60
CA GLY A 348 18.91 -3.69 20.93
C GLY A 348 17.78 -4.42 21.69
N ILE A 349 16.67 -4.71 21.01
CA ILE A 349 15.57 -5.51 21.59
C ILE A 349 16.06 -6.92 21.95
N THR A 350 16.76 -7.58 21.02
CA THR A 350 17.30 -8.94 21.25
C THR A 350 18.28 -8.96 22.41
N ASN A 351 19.18 -7.97 22.52
CA ASN A 351 20.18 -7.90 23.58
C ASN A 351 19.55 -7.62 24.96
N MET A 352 18.51 -6.77 25.04
CA MET A 352 17.75 -6.57 26.28
C MET A 352 17.06 -7.87 26.74
N LEU A 353 16.45 -8.62 25.83
CA LEU A 353 15.83 -9.90 26.16
C LEU A 353 16.87 -10.96 26.56
N ARG A 354 18.06 -10.98 25.93
CA ARG A 354 19.19 -11.84 26.34
C ARG A 354 19.72 -11.48 27.73
N ALA A 355 19.67 -10.20 28.10
CA ALA A 355 20.04 -9.72 29.44
C ALA A 355 18.93 -9.96 30.48
N ASN A 356 17.94 -10.80 30.18
CA ASN A 356 16.80 -11.13 31.03
C ASN A 356 15.93 -9.91 31.45
N THR A 357 15.92 -8.82 30.66
CA THR A 357 14.97 -7.75 30.87
C THR A 357 13.56 -8.29 30.60
N ASP A 358 12.64 -7.99 31.49
CA ASP A 358 11.24 -8.42 31.35
C ASP A 358 10.64 -8.02 30.00
N ILE A 359 9.96 -8.96 29.36
CA ILE A 359 9.42 -8.79 27.98
C ILE A 359 8.36 -7.67 27.91
N LEU A 360 7.60 -7.41 28.97
CA LEU A 360 6.63 -6.32 29.02
C LEU A 360 7.35 -4.97 29.07
N THR A 361 8.41 -4.87 29.85
CA THR A 361 9.29 -3.68 29.90
C THR A 361 9.89 -3.38 28.52
N VAL A 362 10.39 -4.40 27.82
CA VAL A 362 10.94 -4.25 26.45
C VAL A 362 9.83 -3.89 25.44
N ARG A 363 8.65 -4.50 25.56
CA ARG A 363 7.48 -4.17 24.74
C ARG A 363 7.11 -2.69 24.87
N ASP A 364 7.05 -2.19 26.09
CA ASP A 364 6.62 -0.82 26.39
C ASP A 364 7.67 0.20 25.91
N GLN A 365 8.96 -0.04 26.18
CA GLN A 365 10.06 0.78 25.63
C GLN A 365 10.07 0.76 24.08
N ALA A 366 9.81 -0.39 23.44
CA ALA A 366 9.75 -0.52 21.99
C ALA A 366 8.43 0.00 21.39
N ARG A 367 7.44 0.26 22.21
CA ARG A 367 6.07 0.69 21.84
C ARG A 367 5.43 -0.28 20.85
N HIS A 368 5.51 -1.58 21.18
CA HIS A 368 4.84 -2.62 20.42
C HIS A 368 3.39 -2.75 20.88
N SER A 369 2.46 -2.84 19.95
CA SER A 369 1.02 -2.96 20.25
C SER A 369 0.63 -4.33 20.84
N SER A 370 1.52 -5.31 20.76
CA SER A 370 1.31 -6.68 21.26
C SER A 370 2.63 -7.30 21.71
N ILE A 371 2.58 -8.12 22.75
CA ILE A 371 3.71 -8.94 23.21
C ILE A 371 4.23 -9.87 22.09
N LEU A 372 3.35 -10.36 21.22
CA LEU A 372 3.72 -11.22 20.09
C LEU A 372 4.71 -10.55 19.13
N ILE A 373 4.68 -9.22 19.03
CA ILE A 373 5.66 -8.48 18.21
C ILE A 373 7.02 -8.49 18.90
N THR A 374 7.07 -8.44 20.23
CA THR A 374 8.32 -8.50 21.00
C THR A 374 8.88 -9.91 21.03
N ASP A 375 8.02 -10.92 21.11
CA ASP A 375 8.41 -12.34 21.15
C ASP A 375 9.16 -12.79 19.88
N ILE A 376 8.97 -12.12 18.73
CA ILE A 376 9.75 -12.37 17.51
C ILE A 376 11.26 -12.20 17.74
N TYR A 377 11.65 -11.39 18.73
CA TYR A 377 13.03 -11.09 19.09
C TYR A 377 13.57 -11.96 20.22
N THR A 378 12.71 -12.76 20.86
CA THR A 378 13.13 -13.67 21.93
C THR A 378 14.10 -14.71 21.35
N PRO A 379 15.31 -14.84 21.91
CA PRO A 379 16.25 -15.84 21.47
C PRO A 379 15.66 -17.25 21.69
N LYS A 380 15.59 -18.03 20.62
CA LYS A 380 15.17 -19.44 20.69
C LYS A 380 16.43 -20.29 20.70
N ASP A 381 17.13 -20.33 21.82
CA ASP A 381 18.28 -21.22 22.00
C ASP A 381 17.77 -22.65 22.27
N ILE A 382 17.64 -23.41 21.20
CA ILE A 382 17.20 -24.83 21.25
C ILE A 382 18.38 -25.75 21.65
N GLN A 383 19.61 -25.22 21.72
CA GLN A 383 20.82 -26.03 21.87
C GLN A 383 21.35 -26.14 23.31
N GLN A 384 20.85 -25.33 24.25
CA GLN A 384 21.33 -25.37 25.65
C GLN A 384 20.16 -25.35 26.63
N ALA A 385 20.33 -26.05 27.74
CA ALA A 385 19.36 -26.02 28.84
C ALA A 385 19.24 -24.56 29.39
N ASN A 386 18.01 -24.11 29.63
CA ASN A 386 17.77 -22.77 30.17
C ASN A 386 18.23 -22.69 31.64
N GLN A 387 19.24 -21.88 31.91
CA GLN A 387 19.83 -21.73 33.24
C GLN A 387 18.83 -21.26 34.30
N LEU A 388 17.81 -20.45 33.93
CA LEU A 388 16.76 -20.03 34.86
C LEU A 388 15.89 -21.22 35.27
N LEU A 389 15.60 -22.13 34.36
CA LEU A 389 14.82 -23.33 34.64
C LEU A 389 15.67 -24.34 35.47
N LEU A 390 16.97 -24.46 35.16
CA LEU A 390 17.88 -25.32 35.97
C LEU A 390 18.01 -24.83 37.41
N ASN A 391 17.95 -23.52 37.63
CA ASN A 391 18.08 -22.92 38.96
C ASN A 391 16.74 -22.71 39.66
N TYR A 392 15.60 -23.03 39.00
CA TYR A 392 14.28 -22.89 39.61
C TYR A 392 14.11 -23.98 40.69
N LYS A 393 14.01 -23.54 41.93
CA LYS A 393 13.70 -24.39 43.09
C LYS A 393 12.23 -24.14 43.48
N GLY A 394 11.34 -24.85 42.86
CA GLY A 394 9.92 -24.84 43.28
C GLY A 394 9.70 -25.65 44.56
N VAL A 395 8.56 -25.44 45.20
CA VAL A 395 8.12 -26.14 46.40
C VAL A 395 7.22 -27.33 46.06
N LEU A 396 7.56 -28.12 45.07
CA LEU A 396 6.94 -29.43 44.80
C LEU A 396 7.99 -30.50 44.95
#